data_ccef1465d91d2e6dad888aec003c5c7a
#
_entry.id   ccef1465d91d2e6dad888aec003c5c7a
#
_cell.length_a   1.000
_cell.length_b   1.000
_cell.length_c   1.000
_cell.angle_alpha   90.00
_cell.angle_beta   90.00
_cell.angle_gamma   90.00
#
_symmetry.space_group_name_H-M   'P 1'
#
loop_
_entity.id
_entity.type
_entity.pdbx_description
1 polymer ?
#
loop_
_entity_poly.entity_id
_entity_poly.type
_entity_poly.pdbx_seq_one_letter_code
_entity_poly.pdbx_strand_id
1 'polypeptide(L)'
;MEANKENQQSIEQAFEQALDAYKAGSFAEAAGQWLALAEDGCAPAQRALGSLYERGQGVEKNAANAFEWTKKAAEQNDPVAMFNLACYHDKGFGVKKNQQTALTWYRKAAEYGHPRLRH
;
A
#
# COMPACT_ATOMS: atom_id res chain seq x y z
N MET A 1 -8.66 14.04 -22.83
CA MET A 1 -8.98 12.62 -22.64
C MET A 1 -7.85 11.70 -23.05
N GLU A 2 -7.22 11.94 -24.21
CA GLU A 2 -6.06 11.15 -24.61
C GLU A 2 -4.89 11.31 -23.65
N ALA A 3 -4.67 12.53 -23.14
CA ALA A 3 -3.61 12.80 -22.17
C ALA A 3 -3.77 11.96 -20.90
N ASN A 4 -5.01 11.79 -20.42
CA ASN A 4 -5.28 10.98 -19.23
C ASN A 4 -4.99 9.51 -19.49
N LYS A 5 -5.30 9.02 -20.69
CA LYS A 5 -5.04 7.64 -21.06
C LYS A 5 -3.54 7.36 -21.12
N GLU A 6 -2.77 8.28 -21.71
CA GLU A 6 -1.32 8.16 -21.78
C GLU A 6 -0.69 8.18 -20.39
N ASN A 7 -1.17 9.08 -19.52
CA ASN A 7 -0.67 9.16 -18.14
C ASN A 7 -0.99 7.88 -17.37
N GLN A 8 -2.20 7.34 -17.58
CA GLN A 8 -2.60 6.11 -16.92
C GLN A 8 -1.72 4.94 -17.37
N GLN A 9 -1.45 4.82 -18.65
CA GLN A 9 -0.58 3.76 -19.16
C GLN A 9 0.84 3.91 -18.64
N SER A 10 1.35 5.15 -18.55
CA SER A 10 2.68 5.41 -18.01
C SER A 10 2.77 5.02 -16.55
N ILE A 11 1.72 5.29 -15.77
CA ILE A 11 1.65 4.90 -14.35
C ILE A 11 1.63 3.38 -14.23
N GLU A 12 0.82 2.70 -15.04
CA GLU A 12 0.72 1.24 -15.03
C GLU A 12 2.05 0.60 -15.41
N GLN A 13 2.73 1.13 -16.43
CA GLN A 13 4.02 0.63 -16.85
C GLN A 13 5.09 0.84 -15.77
N ALA A 14 5.09 2.01 -15.15
CA ALA A 14 6.02 2.30 -14.07
C ALA A 14 5.80 1.37 -12.88
N PHE A 15 4.53 1.10 -12.54
CA PHE A 15 4.20 0.18 -11.47
C PHE A 15 4.67 -1.24 -11.80
N GLU A 16 4.45 -1.69 -13.05
CA GLU A 16 4.89 -3.01 -13.48
C GLU A 16 6.41 -3.14 -13.46
N GLN A 17 7.14 -2.09 -13.83
CA GLN A 17 8.59 -2.09 -13.75
C GLN A 17 9.08 -2.26 -12.31
N ALA A 18 8.43 -1.57 -11.38
CA ALA A 18 8.76 -1.72 -9.97
C ALA A 18 8.45 -3.15 -9.48
N LEU A 19 7.33 -3.70 -9.92
CA LEU A 19 6.94 -5.07 -9.56
C LEU A 19 7.94 -6.08 -10.11
N ASP A 20 8.40 -5.89 -11.34
CA ASP A 20 9.41 -6.75 -11.94
C ASP A 20 10.73 -6.69 -11.16
N ALA A 21 11.13 -5.48 -10.75
CA ALA A 21 12.32 -5.30 -9.92
C ALA A 21 12.16 -6.04 -8.59
N TYR A 22 10.99 -5.94 -7.98
CA TYR A 22 10.69 -6.62 -6.73
C TYR A 22 10.79 -8.14 -6.89
N LYS A 23 10.18 -8.67 -7.95
CA LYS A 23 10.21 -10.12 -8.23
C LYS A 23 11.62 -10.63 -8.50
N ALA A 24 12.46 -9.77 -9.06
CA ALA A 24 13.87 -10.11 -9.33
C ALA A 24 14.75 -9.98 -8.08
N GLY A 25 14.20 -9.53 -6.96
CA GLY A 25 14.94 -9.33 -5.73
C GLY A 25 15.64 -7.99 -5.64
N SER A 26 15.42 -7.09 -6.59
CA SER A 26 16.01 -5.74 -6.60
C SER A 26 15.13 -4.80 -5.78
N PHE A 27 15.07 -5.04 -4.48
CA PHE A 27 14.13 -4.35 -3.59
C PHE A 27 14.39 -2.86 -3.48
N ALA A 28 15.65 -2.42 -3.45
CA ALA A 28 15.97 -0.99 -3.37
C ALA A 28 15.49 -0.25 -4.61
N GLU A 29 15.66 -0.86 -5.79
CA GLU A 29 15.18 -0.30 -7.05
C GLU A 29 13.65 -0.21 -7.06
N ALA A 30 12.99 -1.30 -6.65
CA ALA A 30 11.53 -1.33 -6.54
C ALA A 30 11.03 -0.24 -5.58
N ALA A 31 11.69 -0.11 -4.43
CA ALA A 31 11.31 0.89 -3.42
C ALA A 31 11.39 2.31 -4.00
N GLY A 32 12.47 2.62 -4.70
CA GLY A 32 12.64 3.95 -5.31
C GLY A 32 11.57 4.26 -6.35
N GLN A 33 11.26 3.28 -7.19
CA GLN A 33 10.24 3.44 -8.23
C GLN A 33 8.84 3.58 -7.62
N TRP A 34 8.51 2.75 -6.63
CA TRP A 34 7.21 2.85 -5.95
C TRP A 34 7.10 4.13 -5.13
N LEU A 35 8.22 4.60 -4.54
CA LEU A 35 8.19 5.87 -3.81
C LEU A 35 7.77 7.04 -4.71
N ALA A 36 8.36 7.11 -5.90
CA ALA A 36 8.00 8.18 -6.85
C ALA A 36 6.50 8.14 -7.18
N LEU A 37 5.97 6.94 -7.47
CA LEU A 37 4.54 6.79 -7.78
C LEU A 37 3.67 7.07 -6.55
N ALA A 38 4.11 6.65 -5.38
CA ALA A 38 3.37 6.85 -4.13
C ALA A 38 3.27 8.34 -3.80
N GLU A 39 4.33 9.09 -4.02
CA GLU A 39 4.34 10.55 -3.80
C GLU A 39 3.39 11.26 -4.77
N ASP A 40 3.18 10.69 -5.94
CA ASP A 40 2.23 11.21 -6.91
C ASP A 40 0.78 10.75 -6.63
N GLY A 41 0.57 10.00 -5.55
CA GLY A 41 -0.76 9.62 -5.13
C GLY A 41 -1.26 8.26 -5.64
N CYS A 42 -0.39 7.45 -6.22
CA CYS A 42 -0.77 6.12 -6.72
C CYS A 42 -1.01 5.17 -5.54
N ALA A 43 -2.27 4.81 -5.28
CA ALA A 43 -2.63 3.99 -4.13
C ALA A 43 -1.96 2.61 -4.12
N PRO A 44 -1.91 1.85 -5.23
CA PRO A 44 -1.18 0.58 -5.23
C PRO A 44 0.30 0.73 -4.88
N ALA A 45 0.95 1.82 -5.33
CA ALA A 45 2.34 2.08 -5.00
C ALA A 45 2.51 2.43 -3.52
N GLN A 46 1.58 3.20 -2.97
CA GLN A 46 1.57 3.52 -1.54
C GLN A 46 1.45 2.24 -0.71
N ARG A 47 0.55 1.35 -1.09
CA ARG A 47 0.38 0.07 -0.42
C ARG A 47 1.64 -0.79 -0.52
N ALA A 48 2.22 -0.87 -1.72
CA ALA A 48 3.45 -1.64 -1.94
C ALA A 48 4.59 -1.10 -1.09
N LEU A 49 4.75 0.22 -1.07
CA LEU A 49 5.80 0.87 -0.28
C LEU A 49 5.60 0.61 1.21
N GLY A 50 4.35 0.67 1.69
CA GLY A 50 4.03 0.33 3.07
C GLY A 50 4.51 -1.07 3.43
N SER A 51 4.29 -2.04 2.55
CA SER A 51 4.75 -3.41 2.75
C SER A 51 6.27 -3.52 2.80
N LEU A 52 6.98 -2.75 1.98
CA LEU A 52 8.45 -2.75 2.02
C LEU A 52 8.98 -2.23 3.35
N TYR A 53 8.36 -1.16 3.89
CA TYR A 53 8.75 -0.65 5.20
C TYR A 53 8.40 -1.64 6.32
N GLU A 54 7.30 -2.36 6.19
CA GLU A 54 6.92 -3.37 7.18
C GLU A 54 7.95 -4.49 7.24
N ARG A 55 8.45 -4.91 6.07
CA ARG A 55 9.36 -6.04 5.94
C ARG A 55 10.84 -5.65 5.96
N GLY A 56 11.14 -4.38 5.78
CA GLY A 56 12.51 -3.92 5.64
C GLY A 56 13.16 -4.39 4.34
N GLN A 57 12.41 -4.37 3.25
CA GLN A 57 12.88 -4.79 1.93
C GLN A 57 13.22 -3.58 1.07
N GLY A 58 14.50 -3.36 0.79
CA GLY A 58 14.96 -2.23 0.00
C GLY A 58 14.93 -0.90 0.72
N VAL A 59 14.36 -0.86 1.91
CA VAL A 59 14.32 0.28 2.82
C VAL A 59 14.53 -0.25 4.22
N GLU A 60 14.97 0.61 5.12
CA GLU A 60 15.09 0.23 6.52
C GLU A 60 13.70 0.01 7.12
N LYS A 61 13.53 -1.09 7.83
CA LYS A 61 12.25 -1.43 8.46
C LYS A 61 11.77 -0.28 9.35
N ASN A 62 10.54 0.17 9.16
CA ASN A 62 10.01 1.32 9.90
C ASN A 62 8.49 1.20 10.00
N ALA A 63 8.03 0.85 11.20
CA ALA A 63 6.60 0.65 11.44
C ALA A 63 5.77 1.91 11.22
N ALA A 64 6.28 3.07 11.63
CA ALA A 64 5.58 4.33 11.46
C ALA A 64 5.41 4.67 9.98
N ASN A 65 6.45 4.48 9.17
CA ASN A 65 6.37 4.73 7.73
C ASN A 65 5.43 3.73 7.05
N ALA A 66 5.49 2.46 7.46
CA ALA A 66 4.58 1.44 6.93
C ALA A 66 3.13 1.83 7.19
N PHE A 67 2.84 2.27 8.41
CA PHE A 67 1.50 2.71 8.79
C PHE A 67 1.05 3.92 7.94
N GLU A 68 1.90 4.93 7.81
CA GLU A 68 1.54 6.17 7.11
C GLU A 68 1.24 5.92 5.63
N TRP A 69 2.07 5.15 4.94
CA TRP A 69 1.84 4.86 3.53
C TRP A 69 0.61 3.99 3.32
N THR A 70 0.42 2.99 4.18
CA THR A 70 -0.76 2.13 4.12
C THR A 70 -2.03 2.92 4.37
N LYS A 71 -2.00 3.86 5.32
CA LYS A 71 -3.13 4.74 5.61
C LYS A 71 -3.51 5.59 4.39
N LYS A 72 -2.51 6.15 3.72
CA LYS A 72 -2.77 6.94 2.51
C LYS A 72 -3.48 6.14 1.43
N ALA A 73 -3.04 4.91 1.21
CA ALA A 73 -3.69 4.03 0.23
C ALA A 73 -5.10 3.64 0.68
N ALA A 74 -5.28 3.34 1.96
CA ALA A 74 -6.58 2.99 2.52
C ALA A 74 -7.58 4.14 2.36
N GLU A 75 -7.12 5.37 2.54
CA GLU A 75 -7.96 6.55 2.38
C GLU A 75 -8.40 6.76 0.93
N GLN A 76 -7.73 6.13 -0.02
CA GLN A 76 -8.13 6.11 -1.42
C GLN A 76 -8.98 4.88 -1.77
N ASN A 77 -9.48 4.19 -0.74
CA ASN A 77 -10.38 3.04 -0.89
C ASN A 77 -9.72 1.80 -1.48
N ASP A 78 -8.40 1.66 -1.30
CA ASP A 78 -7.70 0.42 -1.66
C ASP A 78 -8.05 -0.64 -0.63
N PRO A 79 -8.78 -1.72 -1.01
CA PRO A 79 -9.26 -2.68 0.00
C PRO A 79 -8.16 -3.49 0.65
N VAL A 80 -7.08 -3.78 -0.05
CA VAL A 80 -5.94 -4.47 0.56
C VAL A 80 -5.27 -3.59 1.60
N ALA A 81 -5.09 -2.29 1.28
CA ALA A 81 -4.53 -1.34 2.24
C ALA A 81 -5.45 -1.17 3.45
N MET A 82 -6.76 -1.14 3.24
CA MET A 82 -7.73 -1.08 4.35
C MET A 82 -7.57 -2.27 5.30
N PHE A 83 -7.43 -3.47 4.73
CA PHE A 83 -7.22 -4.68 5.52
C PHE A 83 -5.89 -4.60 6.30
N ASN A 84 -4.83 -4.18 5.62
CA ASN A 84 -3.52 -4.04 6.26
C ASN A 84 -3.56 -3.00 7.38
N LEU A 85 -4.24 -1.89 7.15
CA LEU A 85 -4.40 -0.84 8.15
C LEU A 85 -5.15 -1.36 9.38
N ALA A 86 -6.19 -2.15 9.15
CA ALA A 86 -6.93 -2.79 10.24
C ALA A 86 -6.00 -3.68 11.08
N CYS A 87 -5.15 -4.46 10.41
CA CYS A 87 -4.18 -5.32 11.10
C CYS A 87 -3.21 -4.49 11.94
N TYR A 88 -2.77 -3.34 11.43
CA TYR A 88 -1.85 -2.47 12.17
C TYR A 88 -2.50 -1.92 13.43
N HIS A 89 -3.76 -1.50 13.35
CA HIS A 89 -4.49 -1.05 14.54
C HIS A 89 -4.74 -2.19 15.52
N ASP A 90 -5.03 -3.39 15.00
CA ASP A 90 -5.29 -4.55 15.84
C ASP A 90 -4.04 -4.98 16.64
N LYS A 91 -2.87 -4.88 16.01
CA LYS A 91 -1.61 -5.31 16.62
C LYS A 91 -0.86 -4.18 17.31
N GLY A 92 -1.20 -2.94 17.02
CA GLY A 92 -0.43 -1.79 17.49
C GLY A 92 0.86 -1.62 16.72
N PHE A 93 0.85 -1.87 15.41
CA PHE A 93 2.04 -1.75 14.57
C PHE A 93 2.08 -0.36 13.94
N GLY A 94 3.05 0.46 14.34
CA GLY A 94 3.21 1.82 13.85
C GLY A 94 2.16 2.80 14.35
N VAL A 95 1.25 2.34 15.20
CA VAL A 95 0.16 3.11 15.77
C VAL A 95 -0.26 2.43 17.07
N LYS A 96 -0.90 3.18 17.95
CA LYS A 96 -1.41 2.61 19.20
C LYS A 96 -2.52 1.59 18.89
N LYS A 97 -2.45 0.44 19.55
CA LYS A 97 -3.45 -0.62 19.40
C LYS A 97 -4.85 -0.08 19.66
N ASN A 98 -5.78 -0.37 18.75
CA ASN A 98 -7.18 0.05 18.88
C ASN A 98 -8.05 -0.93 18.10
N GLN A 99 -8.67 -1.86 18.83
CA GLN A 99 -9.47 -2.92 18.21
C GLN A 99 -10.75 -2.40 17.56
N GLN A 100 -11.33 -1.33 18.09
CA GLN A 100 -12.53 -0.75 17.49
C GLN A 100 -12.23 -0.10 16.15
N THR A 101 -11.12 0.64 16.07
CA THR A 101 -10.68 1.23 14.82
C THR A 101 -10.33 0.13 13.81
N ALA A 102 -9.67 -0.95 14.28
CA ALA A 102 -9.36 -2.10 13.42
C ALA A 102 -10.64 -2.68 12.82
N LEU A 103 -11.67 -2.88 13.65
CA LEU A 103 -12.94 -3.45 13.19
C LEU A 103 -13.59 -2.56 12.12
N THR A 104 -13.53 -1.25 12.30
CA THR A 104 -14.05 -0.30 11.31
C THR A 104 -13.36 -0.48 9.96
N TRP A 105 -12.04 -0.60 9.97
CA TRP A 105 -11.28 -0.78 8.74
C TRP A 105 -11.50 -2.16 8.12
N TYR A 106 -11.64 -3.22 8.93
CA TYR A 106 -11.98 -4.54 8.41
C TYR A 106 -13.33 -4.51 7.68
N ARG A 107 -14.32 -3.83 8.26
CA ARG A 107 -15.64 -3.71 7.63
C ARG A 107 -15.57 -2.98 6.31
N LYS A 108 -14.82 -1.87 6.27
CA LYS A 108 -14.63 -1.12 5.03
C LYS A 108 -13.93 -1.96 3.97
N ALA A 109 -12.91 -2.72 4.36
CA ALA A 109 -12.21 -3.60 3.43
C ALA A 109 -13.17 -4.62 2.81
N ALA A 110 -14.05 -5.19 3.63
CA ALA A 110 -15.05 -6.14 3.15
C ALA A 110 -16.03 -5.48 2.19
N GLU A 111 -16.49 -4.27 2.51
CA GLU A 111 -17.41 -3.51 1.66
C GLU A 111 -16.78 -3.18 0.30
N TYR A 112 -15.48 -2.90 0.27
CA TYR A 112 -14.78 -2.58 -0.97
C TYR A 112 -14.22 -3.81 -1.69
N GLY A 113 -14.59 -5.02 -1.21
CA GLY A 113 -14.32 -6.25 -1.93
C GLY A 113 -12.99 -6.91 -1.67
N HIS A 114 -12.43 -6.78 -0.45
CA HIS A 114 -11.19 -7.48 -0.11
C HIS A 114 -11.41 -8.99 -0.28
N PRO A 115 -10.53 -9.69 -1.02
CA PRO A 115 -10.76 -11.11 -1.37
C PRO A 115 -10.94 -12.04 -0.18
N ARG A 116 -10.28 -11.77 0.95
CA ARG A 116 -10.36 -12.63 2.14
C ARG A 116 -11.62 -12.44 2.96
N LEU A 117 -12.28 -11.29 2.80
CA LEU A 117 -13.43 -10.92 3.63
C LEU A 117 -14.75 -11.00 2.87
N ARG A 118 -14.68 -11.19 1.57
CA ARG A 118 -15.85 -11.24 0.71
C ARG A 118 -16.30 -12.68 0.51
N HIS A 119 -17.52 -12.97 0.89
CA HIS A 119 -18.11 -14.31 0.75
C HIS A 119 -19.34 -14.27 -0.13
#